data_eefd5ab764775dd95399b233782a7e1b
#
_entry.id   eefd5ab764775dd95399b233782a7e1b
#
_cell.length_a   1.000
_cell.length_b   1.000
_cell.length_c   1.000
_cell.angle_alpha   90.00
_cell.angle_beta   90.00
_cell.angle_gamma   90.00
#
_symmetry.space_group_name_H-M   'P 1'
#
loop_
_entity.id
_entity.type
_entity.pdbx_description
1 polymer ?
#
loop_
_entity_poly.entity_id
_entity_poly.type
_entity_poly.pdbx_seq_one_letter_code
_entity_poly.pdbx_strand_id
1 'polypeptide(L)'
;MAPLRVFLGRRGTIGAVKLVRLRRILPLTAAGVFGLATLAGCSSSTNTGGSAAQVTQIGPTSAYNGFALTKAYALPSGTFSSTDGGSTSLKAPAKGDLTLVFYGFTHCTDDCPTTVADISAAWRGLPAAEQKRITFDLVTTDPWRDTTSVMKTWLARYNLPSSQGLTASWDVIHDSGAGVGVDVEKPTSFEGDYQVTHGLQVLGYTSDGKAHIEWLAEEITVPQLRADLERVLSGAPIE
;
A
#
# COMPACT_ATOMS: atom_id res chain seq x y z
N MET A 1 48.34 21.93 25.54
CA MET A 1 49.08 20.65 25.35
C MET A 1 48.58 19.67 26.41
N ALA A 2 47.79 18.72 26.03
CA ALA A 2 47.39 17.61 26.87
C ALA A 2 47.30 16.35 26.00
N PRO A 3 47.77 15.19 26.46
CA PRO A 3 48.00 14.05 25.58
C PRO A 3 46.78 13.18 25.33
N LEU A 4 46.73 12.70 24.10
CA LEU A 4 45.80 11.76 23.55
C LEU A 4 45.96 10.38 24.22
N ARG A 5 44.91 9.83 24.82
CA ARG A 5 44.86 8.45 25.31
C ARG A 5 44.19 7.55 24.25
N VAL A 6 44.98 6.65 23.72
CA VAL A 6 44.56 5.55 22.86
C VAL A 6 44.03 4.43 23.73
N PHE A 7 42.75 4.04 23.54
CA PHE A 7 42.18 2.84 24.15
C PHE A 7 42.24 1.69 23.13
N LEU A 8 43.09 0.69 23.42
CA LEU A 8 43.12 -0.58 22.69
C LEU A 8 41.92 -1.44 23.14
N GLY A 9 41.00 -1.73 22.22
CA GLY A 9 39.87 -2.63 22.41
C GLY A 9 40.27 -4.09 22.34
N ARG A 10 39.73 -4.88 23.28
CA ARG A 10 39.88 -6.32 23.43
C ARG A 10 39.29 -7.09 22.26
N ARG A 11 40.05 -8.06 21.74
CA ARG A 11 39.60 -9.10 20.79
C ARG A 11 38.67 -10.08 21.51
N GLY A 12 37.40 -10.17 21.06
CA GLY A 12 36.44 -11.21 21.45
C GLY A 12 36.61 -12.44 20.57
N THR A 13 36.73 -13.60 21.21
CA THR A 13 36.90 -14.93 20.64
C THR A 13 35.64 -15.41 19.92
N ILE A 14 35.84 -15.91 18.69
CA ILE A 14 34.79 -16.50 17.86
C ILE A 14 34.46 -17.89 18.40
N GLY A 15 33.22 -18.08 18.88
CA GLY A 15 32.70 -19.37 19.30
C GLY A 15 32.34 -20.27 18.10
N ALA A 16 32.84 -21.49 18.15
CA ALA A 16 32.63 -22.49 17.11
C ALA A 16 31.18 -22.97 17.02
N VAL A 17 30.59 -22.91 15.83
CA VAL A 17 29.25 -23.45 15.51
C VAL A 17 29.37 -24.94 15.29
N LYS A 18 28.69 -25.76 16.15
CA LYS A 18 28.57 -27.20 16.01
C LYS A 18 27.66 -27.55 14.82
N LEU A 19 28.21 -28.25 13.82
CA LEU A 19 27.44 -28.90 12.75
C LEU A 19 26.63 -30.07 13.33
N VAL A 20 25.31 -29.97 13.25
CA VAL A 20 24.38 -31.06 13.50
C VAL A 20 24.24 -31.90 12.21
N ARG A 21 24.71 -33.16 12.28
CA ARG A 21 24.56 -34.12 11.18
C ARG A 21 23.11 -34.57 11.05
N LEU A 22 22.48 -34.27 9.90
CA LEU A 22 21.16 -34.78 9.52
C LEU A 22 21.27 -36.26 9.12
N ARG A 23 20.63 -37.16 9.89
CA ARG A 23 20.47 -38.57 9.55
C ARG A 23 19.41 -38.71 8.45
N ARG A 24 19.81 -39.34 7.34
CA ARG A 24 18.92 -39.79 6.27
C ARG A 24 18.05 -40.93 6.79
N ILE A 25 16.74 -40.80 6.67
CA ILE A 25 15.76 -41.88 6.81
C ILE A 25 15.20 -42.16 5.42
N LEU A 26 15.37 -43.39 4.93
CA LEU A 26 14.85 -43.90 3.67
C LEU A 26 13.33 -44.13 3.75
N PRO A 27 12.62 -44.08 2.60
CA PRO A 27 11.17 -44.23 2.55
C PRO A 27 10.73 -45.70 2.53
N LEU A 28 9.66 -45.98 3.25
CA LEU A 28 8.90 -47.23 3.11
C LEU A 28 7.71 -46.96 2.19
N THR A 29 7.69 -47.63 1.05
CA THR A 29 6.59 -47.69 0.10
C THR A 29 5.44 -48.50 0.65
N ALA A 30 4.25 -47.98 0.74
CA ALA A 30 3.01 -48.73 0.84
C ALA A 30 2.01 -48.23 -0.21
N ALA A 31 1.76 -49.10 -1.18
CA ALA A 31 0.70 -48.93 -2.14
C ALA A 31 -0.65 -49.23 -1.45
N GLY A 32 -1.59 -48.30 -1.59
CA GLY A 32 -2.98 -48.45 -1.14
C GLY A 32 -3.91 -47.82 -2.15
N VAL A 33 -4.50 -48.67 -2.98
CA VAL A 33 -5.65 -48.34 -3.86
C VAL A 33 -6.90 -48.26 -2.98
N PHE A 34 -7.71 -47.19 -3.08
CA PHE A 34 -9.18 -47.27 -3.01
C PHE A 34 -9.84 -45.90 -3.00
N GLY A 35 -10.79 -45.76 -3.89
CA GLY A 35 -12.10 -45.17 -3.58
C GLY A 35 -12.40 -43.78 -4.17
N LEU A 36 -12.94 -43.72 -5.38
CA LEU A 36 -13.76 -42.58 -5.84
C LEU A 36 -14.97 -42.43 -4.87
N ALA A 37 -15.10 -41.27 -4.28
CA ALA A 37 -16.36 -40.80 -3.73
C ALA A 37 -16.57 -39.33 -4.19
N THR A 38 -17.40 -39.18 -5.21
CA THR A 38 -17.96 -37.89 -5.65
C THR A 38 -19.02 -37.46 -4.64
N LEU A 39 -18.74 -36.41 -3.87
CA LEU A 39 -19.77 -35.69 -3.10
C LEU A 39 -19.91 -34.29 -3.72
N ALA A 40 -20.89 -34.16 -4.58
CA ALA A 40 -21.44 -32.87 -4.99
C ALA A 40 -22.16 -32.25 -3.78
N GLY A 41 -21.54 -31.30 -3.12
CA GLY A 41 -22.11 -30.46 -2.07
C GLY A 41 -22.36 -29.06 -2.60
N CYS A 42 -23.55 -28.78 -3.13
CA CYS A 42 -24.02 -27.43 -3.33
C CYS A 42 -24.27 -26.81 -1.94
N SER A 43 -23.39 -25.92 -1.52
CA SER A 43 -23.63 -25.04 -0.39
C SER A 43 -23.91 -23.64 -0.92
N SER A 44 -25.19 -23.32 -1.10
CA SER A 44 -25.68 -21.98 -1.34
C SER A 44 -25.65 -21.20 -0.01
N SER A 45 -24.59 -20.44 0.22
CA SER A 45 -24.55 -19.42 1.28
C SER A 45 -25.13 -18.12 0.72
N THR A 46 -26.39 -17.84 1.04
CA THR A 46 -26.97 -16.50 0.89
C THR A 46 -26.34 -15.60 1.95
N ASN A 47 -25.34 -14.81 1.54
CA ASN A 47 -24.81 -13.72 2.36
C ASN A 47 -25.47 -12.41 1.90
N THR A 48 -26.45 -11.97 2.68
CA THR A 48 -27.05 -10.64 2.60
C THR A 48 -26.20 -9.70 3.45
N GLY A 49 -25.54 -8.72 2.82
CA GLY A 49 -24.96 -7.59 3.56
C GLY A 49 -23.59 -7.15 3.04
N GLY A 50 -23.56 -5.94 2.46
CA GLY A 50 -22.35 -5.19 2.17
C GLY A 50 -21.71 -5.55 0.81
N SER A 51 -21.76 -4.62 -0.15
CA SER A 51 -20.93 -4.69 -1.36
C SER A 51 -19.46 -4.48 -1.00
N ALA A 52 -18.83 -5.50 -0.46
CA ALA A 52 -17.38 -5.58 -0.54
C ALA A 52 -17.04 -5.75 -2.03
N ALA A 53 -16.22 -4.85 -2.58
CA ALA A 53 -15.67 -5.01 -3.90
C ALA A 53 -15.00 -6.39 -3.95
N GLN A 54 -15.50 -7.28 -4.82
CA GLN A 54 -14.85 -8.56 -5.01
C GLN A 54 -13.54 -8.31 -5.74
N VAL A 55 -12.44 -8.31 -5.00
CA VAL A 55 -11.12 -8.47 -5.58
C VAL A 55 -11.06 -9.88 -6.16
N THR A 56 -11.26 -9.99 -7.46
CA THR A 56 -10.99 -11.26 -8.15
C THR A 56 -9.48 -11.36 -8.28
N GLN A 57 -8.86 -12.17 -7.43
CA GLN A 57 -7.47 -12.57 -7.63
C GLN A 57 -7.38 -13.26 -8.99
N ILE A 58 -6.93 -12.51 -9.98
CA ILE A 58 -6.49 -13.11 -11.24
C ILE A 58 -5.13 -13.73 -10.90
N GLY A 59 -5.05 -15.05 -11.01
CA GLY A 59 -3.82 -15.81 -10.77
C GLY A 59 -2.66 -15.33 -11.64
N PRO A 60 -1.49 -16.01 -11.65
CA PRO A 60 -0.17 -15.52 -12.08
C PRO A 60 -0.02 -15.17 -13.58
N THR A 61 -1.08 -14.85 -14.28
CA THR A 61 -1.07 -14.37 -15.68
C THR A 61 -1.10 -12.85 -15.80
N SER A 62 -1.29 -12.11 -14.70
CA SER A 62 -1.18 -10.65 -14.72
C SER A 62 0.28 -10.24 -14.96
N ALA A 63 0.49 -9.31 -15.90
CA ALA A 63 1.79 -8.73 -16.16
C ALA A 63 2.26 -7.79 -15.01
N TYR A 64 1.39 -7.56 -14.02
CA TYR A 64 1.62 -6.72 -12.85
C TYR A 64 1.71 -7.57 -11.57
N ASN A 65 2.45 -7.07 -10.59
CA ASN A 65 2.52 -7.67 -9.26
C ASN A 65 1.40 -7.17 -8.34
N GLY A 66 0.86 -5.97 -8.63
CA GLY A 66 -0.36 -5.47 -8.01
C GLY A 66 -1.62 -6.11 -8.61
N PHE A 67 -2.76 -5.75 -8.06
CA PHE A 67 -4.06 -6.28 -8.45
C PHE A 67 -4.68 -5.43 -9.56
N ALA A 68 -4.85 -5.98 -10.75
CA ALA A 68 -5.65 -5.37 -11.79
C ALA A 68 -7.13 -5.42 -11.38
N LEU A 69 -7.81 -4.27 -11.43
CA LEU A 69 -9.21 -4.15 -11.01
C LEU A 69 -10.13 -4.55 -12.15
N THR A 70 -11.00 -5.54 -11.93
CA THR A 70 -12.03 -5.94 -12.91
C THR A 70 -13.04 -4.84 -13.20
N LYS A 71 -13.23 -3.94 -12.23
CA LYS A 71 -14.02 -2.72 -12.34
C LYS A 71 -13.19 -1.57 -11.81
N ALA A 72 -12.71 -0.72 -12.72
CA ALA A 72 -11.92 0.44 -12.35
C ALA A 72 -12.72 1.43 -11.48
N TYR A 73 -12.07 2.00 -10.46
CA TYR A 73 -12.65 3.02 -9.61
C TYR A 73 -12.49 4.40 -10.24
N ALA A 74 -13.59 5.14 -10.36
CA ALA A 74 -13.53 6.56 -10.70
C ALA A 74 -12.85 7.35 -9.57
N LEU A 75 -12.29 8.52 -9.91
CA LEU A 75 -11.76 9.43 -8.90
C LEU A 75 -12.83 9.72 -7.83
N PRO A 76 -12.45 9.67 -6.55
CA PRO A 76 -13.37 10.01 -5.46
C PRO A 76 -13.85 11.44 -5.61
N SER A 77 -15.14 11.66 -5.38
CA SER A 77 -15.73 13.00 -5.33
C SER A 77 -15.44 13.64 -3.96
N GLY A 78 -15.31 14.95 -3.94
CA GLY A 78 -15.15 15.71 -2.71
C GLY A 78 -14.28 16.94 -2.90
N THR A 79 -14.39 17.86 -1.94
CA THR A 79 -13.52 19.03 -1.83
C THR A 79 -12.68 18.89 -0.57
N PHE A 80 -11.37 18.94 -0.75
CA PHE A 80 -10.38 18.73 0.30
C PHE A 80 -9.57 20.01 0.52
N SER A 81 -9.11 20.24 1.73
CA SER A 81 -8.04 21.16 2.04
C SER A 81 -6.69 20.49 1.79
N SER A 82 -5.80 21.14 1.03
CA SER A 82 -4.50 20.59 0.63
C SER A 82 -3.34 21.16 1.46
N THR A 83 -2.32 20.34 1.66
CA THR A 83 -1.02 20.77 2.21
C THR A 83 -0.30 21.79 1.32
N ASP A 84 -0.66 21.88 0.04
CA ASP A 84 -0.15 22.88 -0.91
C ASP A 84 -0.90 24.22 -0.81
N GLY A 85 -1.94 24.26 0.01
CA GLY A 85 -2.79 25.42 0.27
C GLY A 85 -4.09 25.41 -0.52
N GLY A 86 -5.10 26.03 0.09
CA GLY A 86 -6.43 26.17 -0.52
C GLY A 86 -7.24 24.88 -0.55
N SER A 87 -8.31 24.92 -1.33
CA SER A 87 -9.23 23.80 -1.54
C SER A 87 -8.98 23.17 -2.91
N THR A 88 -9.03 21.84 -2.97
CA THR A 88 -8.83 21.07 -4.19
C THR A 88 -9.79 19.88 -4.24
N SER A 89 -9.88 19.24 -5.40
CA SER A 89 -10.44 17.91 -5.58
C SER A 89 -9.38 17.02 -6.23
N LEU A 90 -9.48 15.71 -6.05
CA LEU A 90 -8.65 14.75 -6.77
C LEU A 90 -8.88 14.92 -8.28
N LYS A 91 -7.79 14.91 -9.06
CA LYS A 91 -7.82 15.15 -10.50
C LYS A 91 -7.15 14.02 -11.25
N ALA A 92 -7.65 13.73 -12.45
CA ALA A 92 -6.96 12.83 -13.36
C ALA A 92 -5.58 13.40 -13.70
N PRO A 93 -4.52 12.57 -13.69
CA PRO A 93 -3.19 12.99 -14.13
C PRO A 93 -3.19 13.28 -15.64
N ALA A 94 -2.16 13.95 -16.13
CA ALA A 94 -1.96 14.14 -17.55
C ALA A 94 -1.76 12.79 -18.28
N LYS A 95 -1.89 12.78 -19.60
CA LYS A 95 -1.70 11.56 -20.38
C LYS A 95 -0.30 11.00 -20.19
N GLY A 96 -0.23 9.78 -19.75
CA GLY A 96 1.01 9.07 -19.49
C GLY A 96 1.54 9.25 -18.06
N ASP A 97 0.93 10.11 -17.25
CA ASP A 97 1.28 10.30 -15.85
C ASP A 97 0.43 9.41 -14.93
N LEU A 98 0.83 9.29 -13.68
CA LEU A 98 0.21 8.44 -12.67
C LEU A 98 -0.02 9.23 -11.38
N THR A 99 -1.22 9.13 -10.81
CA THR A 99 -1.48 9.60 -9.44
C THR A 99 -1.70 8.39 -8.54
N LEU A 100 -0.89 8.29 -7.49
CA LEU A 100 -1.05 7.30 -6.42
C LEU A 100 -1.91 7.94 -5.32
N VAL A 101 -3.02 7.29 -4.96
CA VAL A 101 -3.89 7.74 -3.87
C VAL A 101 -3.85 6.69 -2.75
N PHE A 102 -3.55 7.14 -1.54
CA PHE A 102 -3.53 6.32 -0.35
C PHE A 102 -4.38 6.96 0.75
N TYR A 103 -5.24 6.16 1.36
CA TYR A 103 -6.00 6.55 2.55
C TYR A 103 -5.22 6.11 3.79
N GLY A 104 -4.88 7.05 4.66
CA GLY A 104 -4.07 6.77 5.83
C GLY A 104 -4.03 7.94 6.79
N PHE A 105 -3.28 7.85 7.88
CA PHE A 105 -3.19 8.93 8.88
C PHE A 105 -1.79 9.03 9.51
N THR A 106 -1.46 10.22 9.99
CA THR A 106 -0.08 10.51 10.45
C THR A 106 0.28 9.90 11.79
N HIS A 107 -0.71 9.54 12.60
CA HIS A 107 -0.54 8.90 13.91
C HIS A 107 -0.56 7.37 13.85
N CYS A 108 -0.66 6.79 12.65
CA CYS A 108 -0.42 5.37 12.45
C CYS A 108 1.02 5.02 12.78
N THR A 109 1.20 3.98 13.60
CA THR A 109 2.53 3.60 14.14
C THR A 109 3.20 2.50 13.31
N ASP A 110 2.51 1.86 12.38
CA ASP A 110 2.97 0.66 11.69
C ASP A 110 2.77 0.74 10.17
N ASP A 111 1.57 0.52 9.66
CA ASP A 111 1.33 0.29 8.22
C ASP A 111 1.51 1.55 7.37
N CYS A 112 0.94 2.71 7.76
CA CYS A 112 1.04 3.92 6.96
C CYS A 112 2.48 4.40 6.74
N PRO A 113 3.35 4.47 7.78
CA PRO A 113 4.74 4.87 7.56
C PRO A 113 5.50 3.88 6.68
N THR A 114 5.25 2.57 6.81
CA THR A 114 5.86 1.52 5.99
C THR A 114 5.39 1.64 4.54
N THR A 115 4.10 1.73 4.30
CA THR A 115 3.52 1.91 2.96
C THR A 115 4.12 3.11 2.23
N VAL A 116 4.18 4.28 2.89
CA VAL A 116 4.71 5.49 2.25
C VAL A 116 6.23 5.42 2.05
N ALA A 117 6.96 4.75 2.95
CA ALA A 117 8.39 4.51 2.78
C ALA A 117 8.68 3.61 1.56
N ASP A 118 7.89 2.56 1.36
CA ASP A 118 8.03 1.63 0.23
C ASP A 118 7.67 2.30 -1.10
N ILE A 119 6.58 3.09 -1.13
CA ILE A 119 6.25 3.94 -2.28
C ILE A 119 7.43 4.88 -2.61
N SER A 120 7.97 5.57 -1.61
CA SER A 120 9.10 6.47 -1.79
C SER A 120 10.33 5.75 -2.34
N ALA A 121 10.65 4.57 -1.81
CA ALA A 121 11.79 3.77 -2.26
C ALA A 121 11.63 3.28 -3.70
N ALA A 122 10.45 2.76 -4.06
CA ALA A 122 10.12 2.33 -5.41
C ALA A 122 10.20 3.50 -6.41
N TRP A 123 9.56 4.62 -6.09
CA TRP A 123 9.51 5.82 -6.91
C TRP A 123 10.90 6.42 -7.16
N ARG A 124 11.72 6.59 -6.12
CA ARG A 124 13.09 7.11 -6.25
C ARG A 124 14.03 6.16 -7.00
N GLY A 125 13.68 4.88 -7.10
CA GLY A 125 14.39 3.91 -7.93
C GLY A 125 14.14 4.08 -9.44
N LEU A 126 13.14 4.86 -9.85
CA LEU A 126 12.82 5.13 -11.24
C LEU A 126 13.82 6.13 -11.88
N PRO A 127 13.95 6.14 -13.22
CA PRO A 127 14.63 7.21 -13.94
C PRO A 127 14.03 8.60 -13.58
N ALA A 128 14.88 9.63 -13.51
CA ALA A 128 14.44 10.97 -13.09
C ALA A 128 13.33 11.59 -13.97
N ALA A 129 13.25 11.19 -15.24
CA ALA A 129 12.17 11.61 -16.15
C ALA A 129 10.82 11.01 -15.74
N GLU A 130 10.82 9.76 -15.30
CA GLU A 130 9.62 9.05 -14.85
C GLU A 130 9.17 9.52 -13.47
N GLN A 131 10.12 9.81 -12.57
CA GLN A 131 9.78 10.36 -11.25
C GLN A 131 8.91 11.62 -11.34
N LYS A 132 9.09 12.45 -12.36
CA LYS A 132 8.33 13.70 -12.57
C LYS A 132 6.90 13.47 -13.06
N ARG A 133 6.58 12.24 -13.44
CA ARG A 133 5.27 11.84 -13.99
C ARG A 133 4.36 11.18 -12.94
N ILE A 134 4.82 11.10 -11.69
CA ILE A 134 4.05 10.53 -10.59
C ILE A 134 3.70 11.65 -9.60
N THR A 135 2.49 11.58 -9.06
CA THR A 135 2.03 12.38 -7.91
C THR A 135 1.50 11.43 -6.85
N PHE A 136 1.69 11.77 -5.58
CA PHE A 136 1.16 11.01 -4.45
C PHE A 136 0.21 11.88 -3.62
N ASP A 137 -1.02 11.41 -3.46
CA ASP A 137 -2.06 12.04 -2.66
C ASP A 137 -2.37 11.18 -1.43
N LEU A 138 -2.05 11.69 -0.25
CA LEU A 138 -2.48 11.11 1.03
C LEU A 138 -3.82 11.71 1.43
N VAL A 139 -4.89 10.94 1.37
CA VAL A 139 -6.19 11.33 1.96
C VAL A 139 -6.21 10.88 3.41
N THR A 140 -6.31 11.82 4.35
CA THR A 140 -6.32 11.42 5.76
C THR A 140 -7.59 10.67 6.14
N THR A 141 -7.45 9.63 6.94
CA THR A 141 -8.56 8.93 7.61
C THR A 141 -8.81 9.45 9.03
N ASP A 142 -8.00 10.42 9.48
CA ASP A 142 -8.11 11.03 10.81
C ASP A 142 -8.14 12.57 10.74
N PRO A 143 -9.23 13.15 10.25
CA PRO A 143 -9.31 14.60 10.09
C PRO A 143 -9.27 15.38 11.42
N TRP A 144 -9.41 14.70 12.53
CA TRP A 144 -9.38 15.33 13.86
C TRP A 144 -7.96 15.69 14.33
N ARG A 145 -6.96 14.87 13.98
CA ARG A 145 -5.55 15.11 14.30
C ARG A 145 -4.72 15.59 13.10
N ASP A 146 -5.10 15.18 11.89
CA ASP A 146 -4.35 15.43 10.66
C ASP A 146 -4.76 16.75 10.01
N THR A 147 -4.25 17.85 10.57
CA THR A 147 -4.32 19.14 9.87
C THR A 147 -3.37 19.16 8.66
N THR A 148 -3.58 20.08 7.73
CA THR A 148 -2.67 20.25 6.57
C THR A 148 -1.22 20.48 7.01
N SER A 149 -0.98 21.19 8.10
CA SER A 149 0.36 21.41 8.67
C SER A 149 0.99 20.13 9.21
N VAL A 150 0.22 19.31 9.92
CA VAL A 150 0.68 18.01 10.46
C VAL A 150 1.05 17.08 9.32
N MET A 151 0.15 16.90 8.33
CA MET A 151 0.40 16.05 7.17
C MET A 151 1.61 16.53 6.35
N LYS A 152 1.76 17.84 6.14
CA LYS A 152 2.92 18.40 5.43
C LYS A 152 4.23 18.03 6.11
N THR A 153 4.29 18.17 7.43
CA THR A 153 5.47 17.80 8.22
C THR A 153 5.74 16.30 8.18
N TRP A 154 4.69 15.49 8.20
CA TRP A 154 4.80 14.04 8.15
C TRP A 154 5.29 13.56 6.78
N LEU A 155 4.68 14.03 5.67
CA LEU A 155 5.08 13.68 4.30
C LEU A 155 6.53 14.10 3.97
N ALA A 156 7.00 15.21 4.52
CA ALA A 156 8.38 15.68 4.31
C ALA A 156 9.45 14.67 4.75
N ARG A 157 9.12 13.71 5.61
CA ARG A 157 10.05 12.67 6.08
C ARG A 157 10.41 11.64 5.00
N TYR A 158 9.55 11.49 4.00
CA TYR A 158 9.67 10.42 2.98
C TYR A 158 10.37 10.85 1.70
N ASN A 159 10.68 12.15 1.53
CA ASN A 159 11.34 12.67 0.33
C ASN A 159 10.63 12.26 -0.99
N LEU A 160 9.30 12.29 -1.00
CA LEU A 160 8.51 12.06 -2.20
C LEU A 160 8.67 13.26 -3.15
N PRO A 161 8.98 13.05 -4.46
CA PRO A 161 9.24 14.15 -5.40
C PRO A 161 8.04 15.09 -5.61
N SER A 162 6.81 14.55 -5.57
CA SER A 162 5.57 15.30 -5.69
C SER A 162 4.51 14.63 -4.81
N SER A 163 4.13 15.28 -3.69
CA SER A 163 3.15 14.71 -2.78
C SER A 163 2.35 15.80 -2.10
N GLN A 164 1.07 15.54 -1.86
CA GLN A 164 0.21 16.38 -1.02
C GLN A 164 -0.59 15.51 -0.04
N GLY A 165 -0.96 16.13 1.08
CA GLY A 165 -1.93 15.60 2.03
C GLY A 165 -3.26 16.31 1.87
N LEU A 166 -4.35 15.56 1.91
CA LEU A 166 -5.71 16.01 1.71
C LEU A 166 -6.55 15.70 2.95
N THR A 167 -7.20 16.72 3.50
CA THR A 167 -8.14 16.58 4.63
C THR A 167 -9.47 17.23 4.32
N ALA A 168 -10.56 16.73 4.88
CA ALA A 168 -11.92 17.26 4.72
C ALA A 168 -12.75 16.93 5.96
N SER A 169 -14.07 17.20 5.92
CA SER A 169 -14.97 16.65 6.92
C SER A 169 -14.98 15.13 6.88
N TRP A 170 -15.31 14.50 8.00
CA TRP A 170 -15.40 13.04 8.09
C TRP A 170 -16.28 12.44 6.99
N ASP A 171 -17.46 13.01 6.76
CA ASP A 171 -18.42 12.48 5.77
C ASP A 171 -17.83 12.48 4.36
N VAL A 172 -17.08 13.53 3.99
CA VAL A 172 -16.39 13.59 2.68
C VAL A 172 -15.31 12.53 2.58
N ILE A 173 -14.52 12.32 3.63
CA ILE A 173 -13.46 11.32 3.67
C ILE A 173 -14.05 9.91 3.58
N HIS A 174 -15.04 9.61 4.43
CA HIS A 174 -15.73 8.33 4.46
C HIS A 174 -16.35 8.00 3.09
N ASP A 175 -17.15 8.91 2.53
CA ASP A 175 -17.83 8.69 1.25
C ASP A 175 -16.84 8.56 0.09
N SER A 176 -15.73 9.32 0.13
CA SER A 176 -14.67 9.22 -0.88
C SER A 176 -13.96 7.86 -0.83
N GLY A 177 -13.66 7.34 0.37
CA GLY A 177 -13.08 6.02 0.56
C GLY A 177 -14.02 4.90 0.12
N ALA A 178 -15.28 4.94 0.59
CA ALA A 178 -16.31 3.96 0.21
C ALA A 178 -16.53 3.90 -1.30
N GLY A 179 -16.45 5.05 -1.99
CA GLY A 179 -16.58 5.14 -3.45
C GLY A 179 -15.49 4.41 -4.24
N VAL A 180 -14.37 4.10 -3.61
CA VAL A 180 -13.21 3.44 -4.22
C VAL A 180 -12.81 2.14 -3.51
N GLY A 181 -13.73 1.57 -2.72
CA GLY A 181 -13.51 0.30 -2.05
C GLY A 181 -12.56 0.35 -0.86
N VAL A 182 -12.20 1.53 -0.39
CA VAL A 182 -11.41 1.71 0.84
C VAL A 182 -12.37 1.90 2.00
N ASP A 183 -12.37 0.92 2.89
CA ASP A 183 -13.13 1.02 4.14
C ASP A 183 -12.44 2.00 5.11
N VAL A 184 -13.21 2.90 5.71
CA VAL A 184 -12.70 3.85 6.70
C VAL A 184 -13.71 3.92 7.84
N GLU A 185 -13.29 3.50 9.04
CA GLU A 185 -14.17 3.46 10.20
C GLU A 185 -13.89 4.64 11.14
N LYS A 186 -14.98 5.25 11.62
CA LYS A 186 -14.87 6.28 12.64
C LYS A 186 -14.41 5.67 13.96
N PRO A 187 -13.38 6.26 14.63
CA PRO A 187 -12.97 5.80 15.95
C PRO A 187 -14.13 5.79 16.95
N THR A 188 -14.21 4.74 17.74
CA THR A 188 -15.23 4.61 18.82
C THR A 188 -14.90 5.48 20.02
N SER A 189 -13.65 5.89 20.17
CA SER A 189 -13.15 6.83 21.18
C SER A 189 -12.08 7.73 20.56
N PHE A 190 -12.03 8.97 21.01
CA PHE A 190 -11.00 9.96 20.65
C PHE A 190 -10.04 10.26 21.81
N GLU A 191 -10.03 9.39 22.82
CA GLU A 191 -9.16 9.54 23.98
C GLU A 191 -7.81 8.85 23.74
N GLY A 192 -6.74 9.46 24.22
CA GLY A 192 -5.40 8.91 24.13
C GLY A 192 -4.89 8.72 22.70
N ASP A 193 -4.14 7.66 22.50
CA ASP A 193 -3.50 7.31 21.22
C ASP A 193 -4.39 6.34 20.40
N TYR A 194 -5.59 6.80 20.05
CA TYR A 194 -6.52 5.97 19.28
C TYR A 194 -6.01 5.66 17.88
N GLN A 195 -6.40 4.49 17.38
CA GLN A 195 -6.14 4.06 16.00
C GLN A 195 -7.40 4.22 15.15
N VAL A 196 -7.21 4.37 13.83
CA VAL A 196 -8.28 4.45 12.85
C VAL A 196 -8.19 3.23 11.95
N THR A 197 -9.27 2.46 11.88
CA THR A 197 -9.36 1.34 10.93
C THR A 197 -9.60 1.87 9.53
N HIS A 198 -8.76 1.46 8.60
CA HIS A 198 -8.89 1.80 7.18
C HIS A 198 -8.27 0.73 6.29
N GLY A 199 -8.67 0.69 5.01
CA GLY A 199 -8.04 -0.15 4.00
C GLY A 199 -6.62 0.33 3.66
N LEU A 200 -5.73 -0.59 3.28
CA LEU A 200 -4.30 -0.33 3.01
C LEU A 200 -3.98 -0.26 1.51
N GLN A 201 -5.00 -0.16 0.67
CA GLN A 201 -4.83 -0.10 -0.78
C GLN A 201 -4.19 1.21 -1.22
N VAL A 202 -3.19 1.11 -2.09
CA VAL A 202 -2.65 2.22 -2.88
C VAL A 202 -3.26 2.14 -4.26
N LEU A 203 -4.06 3.13 -4.64
CA LEU A 203 -4.79 3.17 -5.90
C LEU A 203 -4.00 3.92 -6.97
N GLY A 204 -3.82 3.32 -8.16
CA GLY A 204 -3.13 3.93 -9.29
C GLY A 204 -4.09 4.53 -10.32
N TYR A 205 -4.21 5.86 -10.35
CA TYR A 205 -5.07 6.60 -11.28
C TYR A 205 -4.31 7.01 -12.53
N THR A 206 -4.92 6.74 -13.69
CA THR A 206 -4.42 7.13 -15.01
C THR A 206 -5.22 8.29 -15.60
N SER A 207 -4.84 8.76 -16.79
CA SER A 207 -5.40 9.98 -17.42
C SER A 207 -6.89 9.91 -17.78
N ASP A 208 -7.50 8.74 -17.74
CA ASP A 208 -8.95 8.58 -17.89
C ASP A 208 -9.74 8.84 -16.60
N GLY A 209 -9.04 9.22 -15.52
CA GLY A 209 -9.62 9.49 -14.20
C GLY A 209 -10.07 8.22 -13.47
N LYS A 210 -9.46 7.07 -13.80
CA LYS A 210 -9.79 5.79 -13.18
C LYS A 210 -8.56 5.10 -12.61
N ALA A 211 -8.75 4.42 -11.48
CA ALA A 211 -7.79 3.45 -10.97
C ALA A 211 -8.11 2.08 -11.58
N HIS A 212 -7.16 1.56 -12.32
CA HIS A 212 -7.22 0.23 -12.94
C HIS A 212 -6.39 -0.80 -12.17
N ILE A 213 -5.55 -0.34 -11.26
CA ILE A 213 -4.65 -1.17 -10.45
C ILE A 213 -4.63 -0.66 -9.02
N GLU A 214 -4.50 -1.59 -8.09
CA GLU A 214 -4.21 -1.31 -6.69
C GLU A 214 -3.05 -2.16 -6.20
N TRP A 215 -2.34 -1.67 -5.20
CA TRP A 215 -1.27 -2.38 -4.51
C TRP A 215 -1.56 -2.43 -3.02
N LEU A 216 -1.37 -3.59 -2.42
CA LEU A 216 -1.35 -3.77 -0.97
C LEU A 216 0.10 -3.79 -0.52
N ALA A 217 0.50 -2.85 0.32
CA ALA A 217 1.89 -2.71 0.75
C ALA A 217 2.44 -3.96 1.43
N GLU A 218 1.58 -4.71 2.12
CA GLU A 218 1.96 -5.96 2.79
C GLU A 218 2.20 -7.13 1.82
N GLU A 219 1.72 -7.03 0.59
CA GLU A 219 1.76 -8.11 -0.40
C GLU A 219 2.75 -7.84 -1.55
N ILE A 220 3.34 -6.64 -1.60
CA ILE A 220 4.24 -6.25 -2.68
C ILE A 220 5.58 -5.76 -2.15
N THR A 221 6.67 -6.22 -2.76
CA THR A 221 8.02 -5.72 -2.44
C THR A 221 8.34 -4.43 -3.21
N VAL A 222 9.26 -3.62 -2.67
CA VAL A 222 9.74 -2.39 -3.34
C VAL A 222 10.20 -2.60 -4.79
N PRO A 223 10.99 -3.66 -5.13
CA PRO A 223 11.34 -3.94 -6.53
C PRO A 223 10.14 -4.27 -7.43
N GLN A 224 9.15 -4.99 -6.90
CA GLN A 224 7.92 -5.32 -7.63
C GLN A 224 7.07 -4.08 -7.88
N LEU A 225 6.86 -3.26 -6.84
CA LEU A 225 6.14 -1.99 -6.99
C LEU A 225 6.83 -1.08 -8.02
N ARG A 226 8.18 -0.97 -7.98
CA ARG A 226 8.92 -0.20 -8.97
C ARG A 226 8.70 -0.72 -10.40
N ALA A 227 8.77 -2.03 -10.60
CA ALA A 227 8.53 -2.63 -11.93
C ALA A 227 7.12 -2.34 -12.45
N ASP A 228 6.12 -2.34 -11.56
CA ASP A 228 4.75 -2.01 -11.91
C ASP A 228 4.61 -0.52 -12.27
N LEU A 229 5.23 0.37 -11.50
CA LEU A 229 5.24 1.81 -11.81
C LEU A 229 5.86 2.08 -13.19
N GLU A 230 7.02 1.47 -13.50
CA GLU A 230 7.66 1.56 -14.82
C GLU A 230 6.72 1.08 -15.93
N ARG A 231 6.03 -0.03 -15.70
CA ARG A 231 5.09 -0.63 -16.67
C ARG A 231 3.88 0.28 -16.90
N VAL A 232 3.25 0.82 -15.85
CA VAL A 232 2.13 1.76 -15.99
C VAL A 232 2.57 3.02 -16.75
N LEU A 233 3.72 3.58 -16.40
CA LEU A 233 4.26 4.78 -17.05
C LEU A 233 4.66 4.55 -18.51
N SER A 234 4.96 3.31 -18.91
CA SER A 234 5.19 2.94 -20.30
C SER A 234 3.92 2.89 -21.14
N GLY A 235 2.73 2.93 -20.51
CA GLY A 235 1.44 2.80 -21.14
C GLY A 235 1.06 1.34 -21.46
N ALA A 236 1.70 0.36 -20.83
CA ALA A 236 1.32 -1.03 -20.96
C ALA A 236 -0.11 -1.26 -20.42
N PRO A 237 -0.93 -2.09 -21.07
CA PRO A 237 -2.29 -2.36 -20.61
C PRO A 237 -2.29 -2.97 -19.21
N ILE A 238 -3.29 -2.57 -18.40
CA ILE A 238 -3.58 -3.13 -17.08
C ILE A 238 -4.77 -4.07 -17.29
N GLU A 239 -4.49 -5.38 -17.34
CA GLU A 239 -5.48 -6.45 -17.57
C GLU A 239 -5.42 -7.48 -16.44
#